data_7572b23df1dbd252f6d811b2ea341f4b
#
_entry.id   7572b23df1dbd252f6d811b2ea341f4b
#
_cell.length_a   1.000
_cell.length_b   1.000
_cell.length_c   1.000
_cell.angle_alpha   90.00
_cell.angle_beta   90.00
_cell.angle_gamma   90.00
#
_symmetry.space_group_name_H-M   'P 1'
#
loop_
_entity.id
_entity.type
_entity.pdbx_description
1 polymer ?
#
loop_
_entity_poly.entity_id
_entity_poly.type
_entity_poly.pdbx_seq_one_letter_code
_entity_poly.pdbx_strand_id
1 'polypeptide(L)'
;VSEEQAKQFAAANIETEDSEKQQKLTAFIRQLNIDEAEKLKGTDFSNAKYPFDTLQAKTTASSQSIRNALTNENRIHSVIYNLPYSVVAGDYSGNISYNNQTGYIFSDDRESSIVINGLKTDSQAIPSIGSATYTGKAFNGTYLNTYDWNSHESKESIKEGLLSYIIDFSKRTGSGEITGLGDTIKLHSGIIQDSNISASAEQGYKTGNYSLGFFGKNAEEVAGKVIFNGKDTVGFGGQRGEIQK
;
A
#
# COMPACT_ATOMS: atom_id res chain seq x y z
N VAL A 1 -7.85 16.64 13.16
CA VAL A 1 -9.03 17.19 12.46
C VAL A 1 -10.26 16.93 13.31
N SER A 2 -11.10 17.93 13.53
CA SER A 2 -12.37 17.74 14.22
C SER A 2 -13.35 16.95 13.37
N GLU A 3 -14.39 16.38 13.99
CA GLU A 3 -15.43 15.66 13.25
C GLU A 3 -16.16 16.57 12.24
N GLU A 4 -16.37 17.83 12.62
CA GLU A 4 -16.96 18.84 11.75
C GLU A 4 -16.11 19.11 10.52
N GLN A 5 -14.80 19.30 10.70
CA GLN A 5 -13.85 19.48 9.60
C GLN A 5 -13.77 18.24 8.70
N ALA A 6 -13.76 17.04 9.29
CA ALA A 6 -13.76 15.81 8.52
C ALA A 6 -15.02 15.64 7.66
N LYS A 7 -16.19 16.00 8.20
CA LYS A 7 -17.46 15.99 7.44
C LYS A 7 -17.44 17.01 6.30
N GLN A 8 -16.91 18.21 6.53
CA GLN A 8 -16.77 19.23 5.50
C GLN A 8 -15.83 18.79 4.39
N PHE A 9 -14.68 18.19 4.74
CA PHE A 9 -13.76 17.62 3.75
C PHE A 9 -14.40 16.48 2.97
N ALA A 10 -15.08 15.58 3.67
CA ALA A 10 -15.80 14.49 3.02
C ALA A 10 -16.87 15.01 2.05
N ALA A 11 -17.70 15.96 2.49
CA ALA A 11 -18.74 16.56 1.66
C ALA A 11 -18.17 17.31 0.44
N ALA A 12 -17.01 17.96 0.59
CA ALA A 12 -16.37 18.71 -0.49
C ALA A 12 -15.66 17.83 -1.54
N ASN A 13 -15.30 16.60 -1.17
CA ASN A 13 -14.41 15.74 -2.00
C ASN A 13 -15.00 14.37 -2.31
N ILE A 14 -16.21 14.06 -1.87
CA ILE A 14 -16.84 12.76 -2.06
C ILE A 14 -18.21 12.93 -2.71
N GLU A 15 -18.29 12.57 -3.96
CA GLU A 15 -19.56 12.37 -4.65
C GLU A 15 -19.96 10.90 -4.57
N THR A 16 -20.46 10.42 -3.45
CA THR A 16 -21.00 9.07 -3.32
C THR A 16 -22.27 9.08 -2.49
N GLU A 17 -23.29 8.40 -2.97
CA GLU A 17 -24.53 8.16 -2.24
C GLU A 17 -24.38 7.03 -1.19
N ASP A 18 -23.25 6.34 -1.16
CA ASP A 18 -22.97 5.25 -0.24
C ASP A 18 -22.63 5.81 1.16
N SER A 19 -23.61 5.79 2.04
CA SER A 19 -23.50 6.32 3.40
C SER A 19 -22.45 5.62 4.26
N GLU A 20 -22.21 4.32 4.02
CA GLU A 20 -21.20 3.55 4.77
C GLU A 20 -19.79 3.98 4.35
N LYS A 21 -19.56 4.13 3.05
CA LYS A 21 -18.28 4.65 2.53
C LYS A 21 -18.02 6.07 3.00
N GLN A 22 -19.04 6.94 3.00
CA GLN A 22 -18.92 8.27 3.53
C GLN A 22 -18.55 8.29 5.02
N GLN A 23 -19.17 7.44 5.83
CA GLN A 23 -18.87 7.34 7.24
C GLN A 23 -17.44 6.86 7.49
N LYS A 24 -16.98 5.82 6.77
CA LYS A 24 -15.62 5.30 6.87
C LYS A 24 -14.60 6.35 6.45
N LEU A 25 -14.84 7.03 5.35
CA LEU A 25 -13.95 8.10 4.87
C LEU A 25 -13.95 9.32 5.80
N THR A 26 -15.11 9.70 6.34
CA THR A 26 -15.20 10.73 7.36
C THR A 26 -14.40 10.36 8.60
N ALA A 27 -14.49 9.10 9.03
CA ALA A 27 -13.72 8.57 10.15
C ALA A 27 -12.22 8.65 9.87
N PHE A 28 -11.78 8.28 8.66
CA PHE A 28 -10.39 8.38 8.24
C PHE A 28 -9.87 9.83 8.23
N ILE A 29 -10.60 10.74 7.57
CA ILE A 29 -10.18 12.14 7.47
C ILE A 29 -10.16 12.80 8.86
N ARG A 30 -11.12 12.50 9.73
CA ARG A 30 -11.20 13.03 11.09
C ARG A 30 -9.92 12.76 11.90
N GLN A 31 -9.23 11.67 11.58
CA GLN A 31 -8.07 11.22 12.31
C GLN A 31 -6.77 11.83 11.80
N LEU A 32 -6.78 12.42 10.62
CA LEU A 32 -5.65 13.18 10.11
C LEU A 32 -5.50 14.51 10.88
N ASN A 33 -4.30 15.01 11.00
CA ASN A 33 -4.12 16.39 11.45
C ASN A 33 -4.54 17.36 10.33
N ILE A 34 -4.71 18.65 10.68
CA ILE A 34 -5.17 19.63 9.69
C ILE A 34 -4.24 19.75 8.48
N ASP A 35 -2.93 19.69 8.71
CA ASP A 35 -1.94 19.78 7.63
C ASP A 35 -2.00 18.60 6.69
N GLU A 36 -2.24 17.39 7.22
CA GLU A 36 -2.45 16.19 6.42
C GLU A 36 -3.76 16.24 5.65
N ALA A 37 -4.83 16.72 6.28
CA ALA A 37 -6.11 16.91 5.61
C ALA A 37 -6.01 17.95 4.48
N GLU A 38 -5.29 19.05 4.67
CA GLU A 38 -5.07 20.05 3.61
C GLU A 38 -4.26 19.51 2.44
N LYS A 39 -3.30 18.60 2.67
CA LYS A 39 -2.57 17.91 1.59
C LYS A 39 -3.46 16.98 0.78
N LEU A 40 -4.52 16.47 1.41
CA LEU A 40 -5.52 15.62 0.76
C LEU A 40 -6.58 16.45 0.02
N LYS A 41 -6.65 17.76 0.25
CA LYS A 41 -7.56 18.67 -0.42
C LYS A 41 -7.26 18.71 -1.92
N GLY A 42 -8.21 18.28 -2.73
CA GLY A 42 -8.03 18.09 -4.17
C GLY A 42 -7.54 16.70 -4.57
N THR A 43 -7.19 15.85 -3.62
CA THR A 43 -7.08 14.42 -3.88
C THR A 43 -8.50 13.88 -4.09
N ASP A 44 -8.71 13.22 -5.19
CA ASP A 44 -10.03 12.69 -5.56
C ASP A 44 -10.39 11.49 -4.67
N PHE A 45 -10.89 11.77 -3.47
CA PHE A 45 -11.57 10.77 -2.64
C PHE A 45 -13.00 10.50 -3.11
N SER A 46 -13.44 11.26 -4.13
CA SER A 46 -14.72 11.07 -4.76
C SER A 46 -14.84 9.68 -5.33
N ASN A 47 -16.02 9.21 -5.40
CA ASN A 47 -16.43 8.03 -6.17
C ASN A 47 -15.88 6.71 -5.71
N ALA A 48 -15.54 6.55 -4.44
CA ALA A 48 -15.02 5.25 -4.05
C ALA A 48 -13.93 4.74 -5.00
N LYS A 49 -13.17 5.65 -5.64
CA LYS A 49 -12.01 5.27 -6.46
C LYS A 49 -11.03 4.45 -5.67
N TYR A 50 -11.05 4.63 -4.35
CA TYR A 50 -10.20 3.91 -3.42
C TYR A 50 -11.06 3.29 -2.30
N PRO A 51 -11.88 2.26 -2.60
CA PRO A 51 -12.65 1.58 -1.57
C PRO A 51 -11.72 0.95 -0.53
N PHE A 52 -12.22 0.82 0.71
CA PHE A 52 -11.46 0.19 1.76
C PHE A 52 -11.22 -1.29 1.47
N ASP A 53 -10.06 -1.78 1.96
CA ASP A 53 -9.63 -3.18 1.87
C ASP A 53 -9.55 -3.73 0.44
N THR A 54 -9.30 -2.86 -0.52
CA THR A 54 -9.05 -3.26 -1.92
C THR A 54 -7.82 -2.56 -2.47
N LEU A 55 -7.05 -3.27 -3.29
CA LEU A 55 -5.98 -2.66 -4.07
C LEU A 55 -6.56 -1.96 -5.28
N GLN A 56 -6.21 -0.70 -5.45
CA GLN A 56 -6.52 0.10 -6.64
C GLN A 56 -5.23 0.40 -7.38
N ALA A 57 -5.25 0.21 -8.68
CA ALA A 57 -4.06 0.43 -9.49
C ALA A 57 -4.38 1.21 -10.75
N LYS A 58 -3.46 2.08 -11.13
CA LYS A 58 -3.51 2.85 -12.38
C LYS A 58 -2.16 2.77 -13.08
N THR A 59 -2.17 2.45 -14.35
CA THR A 59 -1.00 2.53 -15.21
C THR A 59 -1.08 3.77 -16.08
N THR A 60 0.00 4.53 -16.12
CA THR A 60 0.19 5.61 -17.08
C THR A 60 1.44 5.29 -17.89
N ALA A 61 1.29 5.23 -19.21
CA ALA A 61 2.41 4.99 -20.11
C ALA A 61 2.48 6.13 -21.13
N SER A 62 3.71 6.55 -21.44
CA SER A 62 4.00 7.43 -22.56
C SER A 62 5.13 6.82 -23.36
N SER A 63 5.00 6.75 -24.67
CA SER A 63 6.02 6.19 -25.55
C SER A 63 6.45 7.22 -26.59
N GLN A 64 7.75 7.22 -26.87
CA GLN A 64 8.36 8.04 -27.92
C GLN A 64 9.16 7.15 -28.86
N SER A 65 8.74 7.08 -30.11
CA SER A 65 9.51 6.39 -31.14
C SER A 65 10.70 7.24 -31.55
N ILE A 66 11.88 6.63 -31.53
CA ILE A 66 13.13 7.20 -31.98
C ILE A 66 13.52 6.51 -33.29
N ARG A 67 14.45 7.10 -34.05
CA ARG A 67 14.91 6.55 -35.34
C ARG A 67 15.31 5.06 -35.20
N ASN A 68 15.10 4.30 -36.30
CA ASN A 68 15.52 2.89 -36.42
C ASN A 68 14.77 1.89 -35.51
N ALA A 69 13.46 2.00 -35.45
CA ALA A 69 12.59 1.09 -34.68
C ALA A 69 12.86 1.06 -33.15
N LEU A 70 13.61 2.02 -32.63
CA LEU A 70 13.84 2.18 -31.20
C LEU A 70 12.66 2.95 -30.59
N THR A 71 12.10 2.41 -29.51
CA THR A 71 11.07 3.07 -28.71
C THR A 71 11.56 3.22 -27.29
N ASN A 72 11.44 4.42 -26.75
CA ASN A 72 11.53 4.67 -25.32
C ASN A 72 10.13 4.75 -24.75
N GLU A 73 9.86 3.97 -23.73
CA GLU A 73 8.61 3.98 -23.00
C GLU A 73 8.85 4.33 -21.54
N ASN A 74 8.15 5.34 -21.05
CA ASN A 74 8.04 5.63 -19.64
C ASN A 74 6.70 5.06 -19.14
N ARG A 75 6.76 4.20 -18.16
CA ARG A 75 5.59 3.57 -17.57
C ARG A 75 5.59 3.80 -16.05
N ILE A 76 4.48 4.30 -15.54
CA ILE A 76 4.27 4.51 -14.11
C ILE A 76 3.08 3.67 -13.69
N HIS A 77 3.29 2.80 -12.70
CA HIS A 77 2.25 2.03 -12.05
C HIS A 77 2.04 2.59 -10.65
N SER A 78 0.89 3.18 -10.41
CA SER A 78 0.48 3.67 -9.09
C SER A 78 -0.48 2.68 -8.45
N VAL A 79 -0.21 2.30 -7.21
CA VAL A 79 -1.03 1.38 -6.44
C VAL A 79 -1.41 2.02 -5.12
N ILE A 80 -2.68 1.89 -4.74
CA ILE A 80 -3.19 2.39 -3.47
C ILE A 80 -3.91 1.28 -2.74
N TYR A 81 -3.53 1.05 -1.48
CA TYR A 81 -4.25 0.22 -0.54
C TYR A 81 -4.79 1.10 0.59
N ASN A 82 -6.10 1.28 0.60
CA ASN A 82 -6.79 2.17 1.51
C ASN A 82 -7.49 1.39 2.62
N LEU A 83 -7.19 1.72 3.87
CA LEU A 83 -7.81 1.19 5.07
C LEU A 83 -8.48 2.33 5.86
N PRO A 84 -9.39 2.03 6.81
CA PRO A 84 -10.09 3.07 7.56
C PRO A 84 -9.20 4.09 8.29
N TYR A 85 -8.01 3.68 8.72
CA TYR A 85 -7.08 4.51 9.50
C TYR A 85 -5.75 4.77 8.82
N SER A 86 -5.46 4.06 7.72
CA SER A 86 -4.20 4.18 7.01
C SER A 86 -4.35 4.01 5.50
N VAL A 87 -3.39 4.53 4.76
CA VAL A 87 -3.26 4.34 3.32
C VAL A 87 -1.81 4.04 2.98
N VAL A 88 -1.61 3.06 2.12
CA VAL A 88 -0.31 2.73 1.54
C VAL A 88 -0.38 3.00 0.06
N ALA A 89 0.45 3.91 -0.43
CA ALA A 89 0.52 4.26 -1.84
C ALA A 89 1.93 3.96 -2.38
N GLY A 90 2.00 3.24 -3.49
CA GLY A 90 3.23 2.91 -4.18
C GLY A 90 3.23 3.41 -5.61
N ASP A 91 4.32 4.06 -6.02
CA ASP A 91 4.59 4.42 -7.39
C ASP A 91 5.80 3.61 -7.88
N TYR A 92 5.61 2.92 -8.99
CA TYR A 92 6.64 2.13 -9.65
C TYR A 92 6.83 2.69 -11.05
N SER A 93 7.94 3.40 -11.27
CA SER A 93 8.27 3.98 -12.56
C SER A 93 9.35 3.17 -13.27
N GLY A 94 9.27 3.09 -14.58
CA GLY A 94 10.29 2.43 -15.40
C GLY A 94 10.46 3.13 -16.73
N ASN A 95 11.72 3.32 -17.12
CA ASN A 95 12.10 3.71 -18.47
C ASN A 95 12.60 2.47 -19.20
N ILE A 96 11.88 2.05 -20.22
CA ILE A 96 12.24 0.88 -21.04
C ILE A 96 12.58 1.37 -22.44
N SER A 97 13.79 1.05 -22.89
CA SER A 97 14.19 1.25 -24.28
C SER A 97 14.20 -0.10 -25.00
N TYR A 98 13.44 -0.22 -26.06
CA TYR A 98 13.32 -1.47 -26.80
C TYR A 98 13.22 -1.26 -28.30
N ASN A 99 13.54 -2.31 -29.05
CA ASN A 99 13.34 -2.35 -30.49
C ASN A 99 11.94 -2.88 -30.81
N ASN A 100 11.13 -2.07 -31.51
CA ASN A 100 9.73 -2.40 -31.83
C ASN A 100 9.57 -3.61 -32.78
N GLN A 101 10.61 -3.91 -33.57
CA GLN A 101 10.54 -5.00 -34.55
C GLN A 101 10.96 -6.33 -33.93
N THR A 102 11.95 -6.32 -33.04
CA THR A 102 12.51 -7.52 -32.44
C THR A 102 12.07 -7.76 -31.02
N GLY A 103 11.51 -6.73 -30.34
CA GLY A 103 11.17 -6.77 -28.91
C GLY A 103 12.41 -6.77 -27.99
N TYR A 104 13.62 -6.58 -28.55
CA TYR A 104 14.84 -6.58 -27.75
C TYR A 104 14.89 -5.35 -26.84
N ILE A 105 15.10 -5.59 -25.52
CA ILE A 105 15.19 -4.53 -24.49
C ILE A 105 16.65 -4.14 -24.33
N PHE A 106 16.94 -2.85 -24.48
CA PHE A 106 18.29 -2.28 -24.32
C PHE A 106 18.54 -1.75 -22.91
N SER A 107 17.49 -1.18 -22.28
CA SER A 107 17.58 -0.69 -20.90
C SER A 107 16.25 -0.86 -20.19
N ASP A 108 16.32 -1.11 -18.90
CA ASP A 108 15.17 -1.25 -18.00
C ASP A 108 15.55 -0.61 -16.66
N ASP A 109 15.31 0.69 -16.55
CA ASP A 109 15.52 1.45 -15.33
C ASP A 109 14.22 1.53 -14.55
N ARG A 110 14.20 0.93 -13.36
CA ARG A 110 13.03 0.92 -12.47
C ARG A 110 13.32 1.63 -11.16
N GLU A 111 12.42 2.51 -10.80
CA GLU A 111 12.38 3.16 -9.51
C GLU A 111 11.05 2.90 -8.81
N SER A 112 11.07 2.92 -7.49
CA SER A 112 9.88 2.74 -6.68
C SER A 112 9.90 3.63 -5.46
N SER A 113 8.72 4.09 -5.08
CA SER A 113 8.50 4.89 -3.88
C SER A 113 7.22 4.43 -3.19
N ILE A 114 7.28 4.16 -1.90
CA ILE A 114 6.12 3.77 -1.11
C ILE A 114 5.94 4.76 0.03
N VAL A 115 4.76 5.38 0.07
CA VAL A 115 4.35 6.35 1.08
C VAL A 115 3.23 5.77 1.91
N ILE A 116 3.31 5.98 3.21
CA ILE A 116 2.31 5.53 4.18
C ILE A 116 1.83 6.75 4.95
N ASN A 117 0.53 6.96 4.97
CA ASN A 117 -0.14 8.03 5.70
C ASN A 117 -1.31 7.48 6.52
N GLY A 118 -1.70 8.21 7.56
CA GLY A 118 -2.86 7.84 8.36
C GLY A 118 -2.79 8.37 9.79
N LEU A 119 -3.77 7.98 10.60
CA LEU A 119 -3.75 8.25 12.03
C LEU A 119 -2.80 7.30 12.72
N LYS A 120 -1.61 7.77 13.06
CA LYS A 120 -0.70 7.00 13.90
C LYS A 120 -1.29 6.79 15.30
N THR A 121 -1.21 5.56 15.77
CA THR A 121 -1.57 5.23 17.14
C THR A 121 -0.58 5.87 18.11
N ASP A 122 -1.08 6.51 19.15
CA ASP A 122 -0.25 6.97 20.25
C ASP A 122 0.43 5.75 20.91
N SER A 123 1.71 5.88 21.26
CA SER A 123 2.49 4.78 21.85
C SER A 123 1.86 4.24 23.16
N GLN A 124 1.17 5.09 23.90
CA GLN A 124 0.45 4.73 25.12
C GLN A 124 -0.89 4.04 24.85
N ALA A 125 -1.44 4.20 23.65
CA ALA A 125 -2.68 3.56 23.24
C ALA A 125 -2.49 2.19 22.59
N ILE A 126 -1.23 1.77 22.39
CA ILE A 126 -0.95 0.40 21.93
C ILE A 126 -1.29 -0.58 23.06
N PRO A 127 -2.04 -1.64 22.79
CA PRO A 127 -2.34 -2.67 23.79
C PRO A 127 -1.06 -3.18 24.48
N SER A 128 -1.13 -3.48 25.76
CA SER A 128 0.00 -3.95 26.56
C SER A 128 -0.08 -5.42 26.97
N ILE A 129 -1.21 -6.08 26.65
CA ILE A 129 -1.49 -7.46 27.04
C ILE A 129 -2.14 -8.19 25.87
N GLY A 130 -1.79 -9.48 25.72
CA GLY A 130 -2.34 -10.37 24.73
C GLY A 130 -1.61 -10.34 23.40
N SER A 131 -2.19 -10.99 22.42
CA SER A 131 -1.67 -11.07 21.06
C SER A 131 -2.79 -10.89 20.03
N ALA A 132 -2.46 -10.41 18.85
CA ALA A 132 -3.40 -10.30 17.76
C ALA A 132 -2.71 -10.55 16.41
N THR A 133 -3.48 -11.05 15.45
CA THR A 133 -3.05 -11.18 14.06
C THR A 133 -3.65 -10.03 13.24
N TYR A 134 -2.81 -9.39 12.46
CA TYR A 134 -3.19 -8.41 11.46
C TYR A 134 -3.18 -9.09 10.10
N THR A 135 -4.28 -9.00 9.39
CA THR A 135 -4.43 -9.54 8.04
C THR A 135 -4.81 -8.44 7.07
N GLY A 136 -4.34 -8.56 5.86
CA GLY A 136 -4.63 -7.59 4.80
C GLY A 136 -3.88 -7.88 3.53
N LYS A 137 -3.57 -6.85 2.78
CA LYS A 137 -3.02 -6.97 1.43
C LYS A 137 -1.65 -6.36 1.28
N ALA A 138 -0.96 -6.79 0.23
CA ALA A 138 0.35 -6.28 -0.15
C ALA A 138 0.45 -6.17 -1.67
N PHE A 139 1.37 -5.35 -2.14
CA PHE A 139 1.65 -5.15 -3.55
C PHE A 139 3.14 -4.85 -3.77
N ASN A 140 3.64 -5.16 -4.96
CA ASN A 140 5.03 -4.90 -5.36
C ASN A 140 5.16 -4.27 -6.76
N GLY A 141 4.08 -3.69 -7.28
CA GLY A 141 4.06 -3.09 -8.61
C GLY A 141 4.03 -4.08 -9.78
N THR A 142 3.94 -5.37 -9.53
CA THR A 142 3.83 -6.38 -10.59
C THR A 142 2.42 -6.38 -11.16
N TYR A 143 2.33 -6.30 -12.47
CA TYR A 143 1.09 -6.40 -13.23
C TYR A 143 0.94 -7.77 -13.86
N LEU A 144 -0.31 -8.22 -13.91
CA LEU A 144 -0.74 -9.40 -14.64
C LEU A 144 -1.53 -8.90 -15.85
N ASN A 145 -1.08 -9.29 -17.02
CA ASN A 145 -1.82 -9.03 -18.26
C ASN A 145 -2.50 -10.35 -18.68
N THR A 146 -3.82 -10.38 -18.59
CA THR A 146 -4.64 -11.52 -19.01
C THR A 146 -5.39 -11.16 -20.26
N TYR A 147 -5.25 -11.99 -21.30
CA TYR A 147 -6.02 -11.84 -22.54
C TYR A 147 -7.26 -12.72 -22.45
N ASP A 148 -8.44 -12.09 -22.56
CA ASP A 148 -9.70 -12.81 -22.66
C ASP A 148 -9.99 -13.14 -24.13
N TRP A 149 -9.90 -14.42 -24.47
CA TRP A 149 -10.15 -14.92 -25.83
C TRP A 149 -11.62 -14.78 -26.29
N ASN A 150 -12.57 -14.63 -25.38
CA ASN A 150 -13.98 -14.49 -25.72
C ASN A 150 -14.34 -13.05 -26.06
N SER A 151 -13.83 -12.08 -25.30
CA SER A 151 -14.06 -10.66 -25.55
C SER A 151 -13.01 -10.02 -26.46
N HIS A 152 -11.91 -10.70 -26.74
CA HIS A 152 -10.72 -10.18 -27.46
C HIS A 152 -10.10 -8.95 -26.77
N GLU A 153 -10.20 -8.88 -25.45
CA GLU A 153 -9.69 -7.77 -24.66
C GLU A 153 -8.52 -8.21 -23.78
N SER A 154 -7.54 -7.32 -23.64
CA SER A 154 -6.49 -7.43 -22.64
C SER A 154 -6.92 -6.76 -21.36
N LYS A 155 -6.89 -7.50 -20.25
CA LYS A 155 -7.17 -6.97 -18.92
C LYS A 155 -5.89 -6.93 -18.11
N GLU A 156 -5.51 -5.73 -17.73
CA GLU A 156 -4.42 -5.54 -16.76
C GLU A 156 -4.96 -5.58 -15.33
N SER A 157 -4.30 -6.31 -14.47
CA SER A 157 -4.58 -6.35 -13.04
C SER A 157 -3.28 -6.31 -12.25
N ILE A 158 -3.32 -5.74 -11.06
CA ILE A 158 -2.16 -5.78 -10.18
C ILE A 158 -2.07 -7.14 -9.50
N LYS A 159 -0.84 -7.62 -9.31
CA LYS A 159 -0.59 -8.79 -8.49
C LYS A 159 -0.80 -8.44 -7.03
N GLU A 160 -1.74 -9.13 -6.40
CA GLU A 160 -2.12 -8.96 -5.01
C GLU A 160 -1.42 -9.99 -4.13
N GLY A 161 -0.80 -9.51 -3.06
CA GLY A 161 -0.27 -10.33 -1.99
C GLY A 161 -1.16 -10.25 -0.75
N LEU A 162 -0.95 -11.20 0.17
CA LEU A 162 -1.65 -11.28 1.44
C LEU A 162 -0.65 -11.12 2.58
N LEU A 163 -0.98 -10.21 3.52
CA LEU A 163 -0.25 -10.03 4.76
C LEU A 163 -0.86 -10.88 5.88
N SER A 164 -0.02 -11.57 6.63
CA SER A 164 -0.32 -12.13 7.95
C SER A 164 0.77 -11.71 8.92
N TYR A 165 0.44 -10.91 9.93
CA TYR A 165 1.41 -10.36 10.86
C TYR A 165 0.89 -10.49 12.29
N ILE A 166 1.66 -11.15 13.15
CA ILE A 166 1.30 -11.43 14.54
C ILE A 166 2.05 -10.46 15.45
N ILE A 167 1.31 -9.83 16.35
CA ILE A 167 1.86 -8.99 17.42
C ILE A 167 1.61 -9.68 18.76
N ASP A 168 2.67 -9.86 19.53
CA ASP A 168 2.61 -10.17 20.95
C ASP A 168 2.79 -8.86 21.73
N PHE A 169 1.69 -8.29 22.18
CA PHE A 169 1.70 -7.02 22.91
C PHE A 169 2.36 -7.16 24.29
N SER A 170 2.24 -8.33 24.91
CA SER A 170 2.84 -8.61 26.21
C SER A 170 4.38 -8.62 26.14
N LYS A 171 4.93 -9.17 25.07
CA LYS A 171 6.37 -9.18 24.79
C LYS A 171 6.84 -7.97 23.99
N ARG A 172 5.90 -7.16 23.50
CA ARG A 172 6.16 -6.02 22.61
C ARG A 172 6.96 -6.41 21.36
N THR A 173 6.60 -7.52 20.73
CA THR A 173 7.25 -8.02 19.52
C THR A 173 6.23 -8.33 18.43
N GLY A 174 6.69 -8.31 17.18
CA GLY A 174 5.86 -8.74 16.06
C GLY A 174 6.69 -9.35 14.96
N SER A 175 6.07 -10.26 14.22
CA SER A 175 6.63 -10.92 13.04
C SER A 175 5.52 -11.41 12.13
N GLY A 176 5.85 -11.71 10.89
CA GLY A 176 4.83 -12.19 9.95
C GLY A 176 5.38 -12.58 8.59
N GLU A 177 4.48 -12.66 7.65
CA GLU A 177 4.80 -13.01 6.28
C GLU A 177 3.87 -12.34 5.27
N ILE A 178 4.35 -12.20 4.05
CA ILE A 178 3.57 -11.79 2.89
C ILE A 178 3.68 -12.88 1.84
N THR A 179 2.53 -13.37 1.38
CA THR A 179 2.41 -14.39 0.34
C THR A 179 1.80 -13.81 -0.94
N GLY A 180 1.84 -14.54 -2.04
CA GLY A 180 1.20 -14.16 -3.30
C GLY A 180 2.04 -13.27 -4.23
N LEU A 181 3.18 -12.75 -3.79
CA LEU A 181 4.06 -11.87 -4.58
C LEU A 181 5.33 -12.57 -5.12
N GLY A 182 5.28 -13.86 -5.35
CA GLY A 182 6.42 -14.73 -5.65
C GLY A 182 6.75 -15.60 -4.46
N ASP A 183 8.04 -15.78 -4.14
CA ASP A 183 8.42 -16.46 -2.91
C ASP A 183 7.87 -15.71 -1.70
N THR A 184 7.53 -16.46 -0.66
CA THR A 184 7.05 -15.88 0.60
C THR A 184 8.06 -14.89 1.17
N ILE A 185 7.60 -13.70 1.51
CA ILE A 185 8.41 -12.70 2.19
C ILE A 185 8.25 -12.93 3.69
N LYS A 186 9.33 -13.27 4.35
CA LYS A 186 9.36 -13.41 5.81
C LYS A 186 9.70 -12.06 6.43
N LEU A 187 8.87 -11.62 7.36
CA LEU A 187 9.07 -10.43 8.18
C LEU A 187 9.54 -10.90 9.55
N HIS A 188 10.85 -10.83 9.79
CA HIS A 188 11.45 -11.34 11.02
C HIS A 188 11.00 -10.57 12.25
N SER A 189 11.17 -11.17 13.42
CA SER A 189 10.74 -10.57 14.67
C SER A 189 11.42 -9.23 14.93
N GLY A 190 10.60 -8.22 15.18
CA GLY A 190 11.00 -6.88 15.58
C GLY A 190 10.36 -6.46 16.89
N ILE A 191 10.92 -5.45 17.54
CA ILE A 191 10.44 -4.90 18.80
C ILE A 191 9.59 -3.67 18.52
N ILE A 192 8.48 -3.52 19.22
CA ILE A 192 7.67 -2.30 19.21
C ILE A 192 8.46 -1.17 19.88
N GLN A 193 8.84 -0.20 19.08
CA GLN A 193 9.48 1.06 19.54
C GLN A 193 8.52 2.20 19.23
N ASP A 194 8.07 2.89 20.26
CA ASP A 194 6.97 3.86 20.17
C ASP A 194 5.75 3.22 19.49
N SER A 195 5.39 3.63 18.32
CA SER A 195 4.29 3.08 17.50
C SER A 195 4.77 2.45 16.19
N ASN A 196 5.99 1.91 16.16
CA ASN A 196 6.57 1.32 14.97
C ASN A 196 7.30 0.01 15.29
N ILE A 197 7.49 -0.80 14.25
CA ILE A 197 8.40 -1.96 14.27
C ILE A 197 9.29 -1.86 13.03
N SER A 198 10.59 -2.12 13.21
CA SER A 198 11.53 -2.28 12.10
C SER A 198 12.40 -3.49 12.36
N ALA A 199 12.54 -4.34 11.35
CA ALA A 199 13.37 -5.54 11.44
C ALA A 199 13.78 -6.02 10.02
N SER A 200 14.50 -7.13 9.94
CA SER A 200 14.91 -7.74 8.68
C SER A 200 13.75 -8.42 7.97
N ALA A 201 13.87 -8.49 6.64
CA ALA A 201 12.96 -9.23 5.76
C ALA A 201 13.76 -10.09 4.79
N GLU A 202 13.18 -11.21 4.37
CA GLU A 202 13.76 -12.14 3.40
C GLU A 202 12.73 -12.56 2.36
N GLN A 203 13.16 -12.70 1.10
CA GLN A 203 12.38 -13.27 0.02
C GLN A 203 13.28 -14.11 -0.89
N GLY A 204 13.21 -15.44 -0.79
CA GLY A 204 14.15 -16.32 -1.47
C GLY A 204 15.59 -16.01 -1.07
N TYR A 205 16.40 -15.57 -2.03
CA TYR A 205 17.79 -15.15 -1.78
C TYR A 205 17.95 -13.66 -1.45
N LYS A 206 16.88 -12.89 -1.50
CA LYS A 206 16.93 -11.45 -1.23
C LYS A 206 16.81 -11.22 0.27
N THR A 207 17.68 -10.39 0.79
CA THR A 207 17.63 -9.90 2.17
C THR A 207 17.41 -8.39 2.16
N GLY A 208 16.68 -7.89 3.14
CA GLY A 208 16.36 -6.49 3.28
C GLY A 208 15.78 -6.19 4.64
N ASN A 209 15.05 -5.10 4.73
CA ASN A 209 14.43 -4.65 5.95
C ASN A 209 12.96 -4.31 5.68
N TYR A 210 12.16 -4.36 6.73
CA TYR A 210 10.82 -3.80 6.69
C TYR A 210 10.62 -2.81 7.83
N SER A 211 9.66 -1.93 7.64
CA SER A 211 9.15 -1.06 8.69
C SER A 211 7.64 -1.02 8.60
N LEU A 212 6.98 -0.98 9.74
CA LEU A 212 5.55 -0.74 9.84
C LEU A 212 5.24 0.19 11.01
N GLY A 213 4.10 0.87 10.89
CA GLY A 213 3.51 1.65 11.96
C GLY A 213 2.17 1.10 12.36
N PHE A 214 1.74 1.42 13.58
CA PHE A 214 0.40 1.18 14.07
C PHE A 214 -0.49 2.39 13.79
N PHE A 215 -1.71 2.13 13.36
CA PHE A 215 -2.69 3.14 13.00
C PHE A 215 -4.03 2.87 13.68
N GLY A 216 -4.78 3.95 13.88
CA GLY A 216 -6.04 3.92 14.60
C GLY A 216 -5.90 4.37 16.06
N LYS A 217 -7.00 4.34 16.80
CA LYS A 217 -7.03 4.80 18.19
C LYS A 217 -6.34 3.84 19.15
N ASN A 218 -6.42 2.53 18.85
CA ASN A 218 -5.91 1.46 19.70
C ASN A 218 -5.16 0.41 18.87
N ALA A 219 -4.37 0.85 17.88
CA ALA A 219 -3.63 -0.03 16.97
C ALA A 219 -4.54 -1.00 16.19
N GLU A 220 -5.63 -0.47 15.64
CA GLU A 220 -6.56 -1.25 14.82
C GLU A 220 -5.95 -1.71 13.51
N GLU A 221 -4.95 -1.00 13.00
CA GLU A 221 -4.29 -1.30 11.74
C GLU A 221 -2.78 -1.25 11.84
N VAL A 222 -2.12 -1.98 10.95
CA VAL A 222 -0.71 -1.81 10.63
C VAL A 222 -0.57 -1.45 9.17
N ALA A 223 0.39 -0.60 8.85
CA ALA A 223 0.78 -0.30 7.49
C ALA A 223 2.30 -0.15 7.41
N GLY A 224 2.89 -0.66 6.35
CA GLY A 224 4.33 -0.73 6.24
C GLY A 224 4.85 -0.95 4.83
N LYS A 225 6.16 -1.06 4.75
CA LYS A 225 6.87 -1.37 3.52
C LYS A 225 8.08 -2.27 3.75
N VAL A 226 8.43 -3.01 2.70
CA VAL A 226 9.67 -3.80 2.63
C VAL A 226 10.62 -3.13 1.66
N ILE A 227 11.88 -3.04 2.05
CA ILE A 227 12.97 -2.46 1.29
C ILE A 227 13.96 -3.58 0.95
N PHE A 228 14.14 -3.87 -0.34
CA PHE A 228 15.18 -4.73 -0.83
C PHE A 228 16.17 -3.93 -1.69
N ASN A 229 17.47 -4.16 -1.51
CA ASN A 229 18.53 -3.47 -2.25
C ASN A 229 18.44 -1.94 -2.17
N GLY A 230 17.99 -1.41 -1.02
CA GLY A 230 17.86 0.03 -0.79
C GLY A 230 16.67 0.70 -1.51
N LYS A 231 15.79 -0.09 -2.15
CA LYS A 231 14.61 0.43 -2.86
C LYS A 231 13.34 -0.02 -2.16
N ASP A 232 12.35 0.87 -2.07
CA ASP A 232 11.00 0.53 -1.64
C ASP A 232 10.43 -0.52 -2.61
N THR A 233 10.15 -1.72 -2.12
CA THR A 233 9.79 -2.83 -3.00
C THR A 233 8.35 -3.27 -2.81
N VAL A 234 7.91 -3.45 -1.56
CA VAL A 234 6.58 -3.96 -1.24
C VAL A 234 5.89 -3.01 -0.27
N GLY A 235 4.67 -2.60 -0.62
CA GLY A 235 3.76 -1.92 0.30
C GLY A 235 2.76 -2.93 0.86
N PHE A 236 2.38 -2.76 2.12
CA PHE A 236 1.42 -3.63 2.77
C PHE A 236 0.65 -2.92 3.87
N GLY A 237 -0.53 -3.43 4.17
CA GLY A 237 -1.33 -3.00 5.30
C GLY A 237 -2.22 -4.14 5.79
N GLY A 238 -2.76 -4.01 7.00
CA GLY A 238 -3.65 -5.01 7.55
C GLY A 238 -4.44 -4.50 8.74
N GLN A 239 -5.59 -5.14 8.96
CA GLN A 239 -6.48 -4.87 10.07
C GLN A 239 -6.30 -5.92 11.18
N ARG A 240 -6.39 -5.46 12.40
CA ARG A 240 -6.26 -6.30 13.59
C ARG A 240 -7.49 -7.18 13.76
N GLY A 241 -7.26 -8.47 13.98
CA GLY A 241 -8.25 -9.38 14.54
C GLY A 241 -8.47 -9.14 16.04
N GLU A 242 -9.19 -10.05 16.66
CA GLU A 242 -9.42 -9.99 18.11
C GLU A 242 -8.13 -10.19 18.89
N ILE A 243 -8.01 -9.46 20.00
CA ILE A 243 -6.88 -9.63 20.93
C ILE A 243 -7.18 -10.85 21.80
N GLN A 244 -6.32 -11.84 21.68
CA GLN A 244 -6.34 -13.04 22.52
C GLN A 244 -5.47 -12.77 23.75
N LYS A 245 -6.07 -13.03 24.92
CA LYS A 245 -5.41 -12.85 26.23
C LYS A 245 -4.79 -14.15 26.71
#